data_c5f7bec0c076f4a6f5182cb4ded9f315
#
_entry.id   c5f7bec0c076f4a6f5182cb4ded9f315
#
_cell.length_a   1.000
_cell.length_b   1.000
_cell.length_c   1.000
_cell.angle_alpha   90.00
_cell.angle_beta   90.00
_cell.angle_gamma   90.00
#
_symmetry.space_group_name_H-M   'P 1'
#
loop_
_entity.id
_entity.type
_entity.pdbx_description
1 polymer ?
#
loop_
_entity_poly.entity_id
_entity_poly.type
_entity_poly.pdbx_seq_one_letter_code
_entity_poly.pdbx_strand_id
1 'polypeptide(L)' 'MRVETYCGYKSDEYPVRFWIGRSSPREVLEIEDRWYSPGYSYFKVFADDARHYLLAYNYHLGTWEGREIPA' A
#
# COMPACT_ATOMS: atom_id res chain seq x y z
N MET A 1 4.19 8.20 5.67
CA MET A 1 4.23 6.73 5.74
C MET A 1 5.25 6.20 4.76
N ARG A 2 6.05 5.24 5.16
CA ARG A 2 7.02 4.61 4.27
C ARG A 2 6.44 3.35 3.65
N VAL A 3 6.61 3.19 2.34
CA VAL A 3 6.18 2.02 1.60
C VAL A 3 7.28 1.62 0.64
N GLU A 4 7.64 0.34 0.65
CA GLU A 4 8.50 -0.22 -0.39
C GLU A 4 7.63 -0.78 -1.49
N THR A 5 8.01 -0.50 -2.72
CA THR A 5 7.27 -0.94 -3.89
C THR A 5 8.15 -1.81 -4.79
N TYR A 6 7.49 -2.59 -5.61
CA TYR A 6 8.13 -3.37 -6.66
C TYR A 6 7.52 -2.96 -7.99
N CYS A 7 8.37 -2.75 -8.98
CA CYS A 7 7.95 -2.43 -10.34
C CYS A 7 8.14 -3.67 -11.19
N GLY A 8 7.04 -4.25 -11.63
CA GLY A 8 7.08 -5.47 -12.42
C GLY A 8 7.47 -5.24 -13.87
N TYR A 9 7.44 -6.30 -14.66
CA TYR A 9 7.86 -6.30 -16.06
C TYR A 9 7.17 -5.24 -16.91
N LYS A 10 5.91 -4.92 -16.62
CA LYS A 10 5.14 -3.91 -17.36
C LYS A 10 5.10 -2.55 -16.66
N SER A 11 6.03 -2.29 -15.78
CA SER A 11 6.11 -1.04 -15.02
C SER A 11 4.93 -0.78 -14.09
N ASP A 12 4.15 -1.81 -13.78
CA ASP A 12 3.08 -1.70 -12.79
C ASP A 12 3.69 -1.77 -11.41
N GLU A 13 3.79 -0.62 -10.76
CA GLU A 13 4.32 -0.53 -9.40
C GLU A 13 3.25 -0.92 -8.39
N TYR A 14 3.62 -1.73 -7.40
CA TYR A 14 2.71 -2.14 -6.34
C TYR A 14 3.45 -2.26 -5.00
N PRO A 15 2.76 -2.07 -3.88
CA PRO A 15 3.40 -2.14 -2.56
C PRO A 15 3.71 -3.58 -2.17
N VAL A 16 4.89 -3.78 -1.59
CA VAL A 16 5.32 -5.10 -1.09
C VAL A 16 5.54 -5.09 0.42
N ARG A 17 5.82 -3.92 1.00
CA ARG A 17 6.08 -3.77 2.43
C ARG A 17 5.78 -2.34 2.85
N PHE A 18 5.27 -2.17 4.05
CA PHE A 18 4.98 -0.83 4.55
C PHE A 18 5.19 -0.73 6.05
N TRP A 19 5.42 0.51 6.52
CA TRP A 19 5.64 0.82 7.93
C TRP A 19 4.54 1.77 8.39
N ILE A 20 3.94 1.46 9.54
CA ILE A 20 2.98 2.33 10.19
C ILE A 20 3.69 2.91 11.42
N GLY A 21 3.88 4.24 11.43
CA GLY A 21 4.59 4.90 12.51
C GLY A 21 6.01 4.35 12.66
N ARG A 22 6.37 4.00 13.89
CA ARG A 22 7.70 3.46 14.23
C ARG A 22 7.70 1.96 14.43
N SER A 23 6.64 1.30 14.06
CA SER A 23 6.56 -0.15 14.25
C SER A 23 7.35 -0.91 13.20
N SER A 24 7.47 -2.22 13.39
CA SER A 24 8.12 -3.10 12.43
C SER A 24 7.34 -3.11 11.11
N PRO A 25 8.02 -3.40 10.00
CA PRO A 25 7.34 -3.44 8.71
C PRO A 25 6.32 -4.55 8.63
N ARG A 26 5.27 -4.31 7.83
CA ARG A 26 4.29 -5.33 7.46
C ARG A 26 4.56 -5.75 6.03
N GLU A 27 4.65 -7.06 5.82
CA GLU A 27 4.73 -7.60 4.47
C GLU A 27 3.34 -7.65 3.85
N VAL A 28 3.22 -7.23 2.59
CA VAL A 28 1.99 -7.39 1.83
C VAL A 28 1.94 -8.82 1.32
N LEU A 29 0.97 -9.61 1.83
CA LEU A 29 0.80 -10.99 1.42
C LEU A 29 -0.08 -11.08 0.17
N GLU A 30 -1.05 -10.18 0.03
CA GLU A 30 -1.97 -10.17 -1.09
C GLU A 30 -2.46 -8.76 -1.35
N ILE A 31 -2.57 -8.40 -2.64
CA ILE A 31 -3.26 -7.19 -3.07
C ILE A 31 -4.67 -7.64 -3.43
N GLU A 32 -5.64 -7.30 -2.60
CA GLU A 32 -7.01 -7.76 -2.73
C GLU A 32 -7.79 -6.94 -3.75
N ASP A 33 -7.44 -5.67 -3.91
CA ASP A 33 -8.07 -4.77 -4.85
C ASP A 33 -7.13 -3.60 -5.14
N ARG A 34 -7.29 -3.00 -6.30
CA ARG A 34 -6.58 -1.78 -6.66
C ARG A 34 -7.45 -0.95 -7.59
N TRP A 35 -7.42 0.36 -7.41
CA TRP A 35 -8.17 1.28 -8.27
C TRP A 35 -7.50 2.64 -8.30
N TYR A 36 -7.98 3.49 -9.20
CA TYR A 36 -7.40 4.80 -9.42
C TYR A 36 -8.48 5.86 -9.28
N SER A 37 -8.08 7.03 -8.78
CA SER A 37 -8.87 8.24 -8.85
C SER A 37 -7.94 9.37 -9.28
N PRO A 38 -8.46 10.55 -9.67
CA PRO A 38 -7.58 11.65 -10.04
C PRO A 38 -6.59 11.97 -8.92
N GLY A 39 -5.30 11.84 -9.22
CA GLY A 39 -4.22 12.12 -8.30
C GLY A 39 -3.85 11.02 -7.32
N TYR A 40 -4.54 9.86 -7.34
CA TYR A 40 -4.28 8.78 -6.39
C TYR A 40 -4.31 7.40 -7.03
N SER A 41 -3.49 6.51 -6.48
CA SER A 41 -3.63 5.06 -6.66
C SER A 41 -3.93 4.43 -5.32
N TYR A 42 -4.90 3.51 -5.28
CA TYR A 42 -5.33 2.85 -4.06
C TYR A 42 -5.07 1.36 -4.15
N PHE A 43 -4.65 0.79 -3.02
CA PHE A 43 -4.42 -0.65 -2.88
C PHE A 43 -5.06 -1.12 -1.59
N LYS A 44 -5.97 -2.09 -1.70
CA LYS A 44 -6.47 -2.81 -0.54
C LYS A 44 -5.61 -4.05 -0.38
N VAL A 45 -4.93 -4.18 0.75
CA VAL A 45 -3.94 -5.24 0.94
C VAL A 45 -4.23 -6.05 2.20
N PHE A 46 -3.82 -7.31 2.16
CA PHE A 46 -3.78 -8.17 3.33
C PHE A 46 -2.31 -8.33 3.73
N ALA A 47 -2.01 -8.08 5.00
CA ALA A 47 -0.65 -8.05 5.51
C ALA A 47 -0.35 -9.25 6.41
N ASP A 48 0.94 -9.40 6.75
CA ASP A 48 1.42 -10.54 7.53
C ASP A 48 1.00 -10.51 9.01
N ASP A 49 0.42 -9.41 9.48
CA ASP A 49 -0.21 -9.32 10.79
C ASP A 49 -1.66 -9.81 10.79
N ALA A 50 -2.12 -10.40 9.68
CA ALA A 50 -3.47 -10.87 9.44
C ALA A 50 -4.51 -9.76 9.43
N ARG A 51 -4.11 -8.55 9.09
CA ARG A 51 -4.98 -7.37 9.02
C ARG A 51 -5.03 -6.83 7.61
N HIS A 52 -6.12 -6.12 7.31
CA HIS A 52 -6.33 -5.49 6.02
C HIS A 52 -6.05 -4.00 6.12
N TYR A 53 -5.44 -3.45 5.09
CA TYR A 53 -5.07 -2.04 5.05
C TYR A 53 -5.45 -1.43 3.71
N LEU A 54 -5.74 -0.14 3.74
CA LEU A 54 -5.89 0.66 2.54
C LEU A 54 -4.65 1.55 2.42
N LEU A 55 -3.92 1.38 1.33
CA LEU A 55 -2.74 2.19 1.03
C LEU A 55 -3.06 3.09 -0.16
N ALA A 56 -2.75 4.37 -0.04
CA ALA A 56 -3.00 5.36 -1.08
C ALA A 56 -1.73 6.11 -1.42
N TYR A 57 -1.40 6.14 -2.70
CA TYR A 57 -0.29 6.94 -3.21
C TYR A 57 -0.82 8.24 -3.80
N ASN A 58 -0.29 9.36 -3.30
CA ASN A 58 -0.64 10.70 -3.79
C ASN A 58 0.40 11.11 -4.83
N TYR A 59 -0.02 11.22 -6.09
CA TYR A 59 0.88 11.58 -7.19
C TYR A 59 1.36 13.02 -7.14
N HIS A 60 0.58 13.94 -6.56
CA HIS A 60 0.99 15.33 -6.47
C HIS A 60 2.10 15.54 -5.46
N LEU A 61 2.00 14.85 -4.32
CA LEU A 61 2.96 15.00 -3.24
C LEU A 61 4.06 13.95 -3.27
N GLY A 62 3.87 12.86 -4.03
CA GLY A 62 4.80 11.74 -4.04
C GLY A 62 4.85 11.02 -2.71
N THR A 63 3.73 10.96 -1.99
CA THR A 63 3.66 10.38 -0.66
C THR A 63 2.62 9.28 -0.56
N TRP A 64 2.82 8.41 0.43
CA TRP A 64 1.89 7.34 0.76
C TRP A 64 1.13 7.66 2.03
N GLU A 65 -0.13 7.27 2.04
CA GLU A 65 -0.99 7.29 3.22
C GLU A 65 -1.58 5.90 3.39
N GLY A 66 -1.83 5.51 4.63
CA GLY A 66 -2.40 4.20 4.87
C GLY A 66 -3.18 4.15 6.17
N ARG A 67 -4.14 3.23 6.19
CA ARG A 67 -4.93 2.98 7.40
C ARG A 67 -5.36 1.52 7.43
N GLU A 68 -5.58 1.02 8.63
CA GLU A 68 -6.17 -0.30 8.81
C GLU A 68 -7.65 -0.25 8.43
N ILE A 69 -8.11 -1.29 7.74
CA ILE A 69 -9.52 -1.47 7.45
C ILE A 69 -10.06 -2.45 8.48
N PRO A 70 -11.02 -2.05 9.32
CA PRO A 70 -11.62 -2.95 10.30
C PRO A 70 -12.28 -4.14 9.61
N ALA A 71 -12.16 -5.28 10.23
CA ALA A 71 -12.78 -6.50 9.73
C ALA A 71 -14.30 -6.47 9.94
#